data_e8f1e1c3e5e8f563bd407b5d43b38aa8
#
_entry.id   e8f1e1c3e5e8f563bd407b5d43b38aa8
#
_cell.length_a   1.000
_cell.length_b   1.000
_cell.length_c   1.000
_cell.angle_alpha   90.00
_cell.angle_beta   90.00
_cell.angle_gamma   90.00
#
_symmetry.space_group_name_H-M   'P 1'
#
loop_
_entity.id
_entity.type
_entity.pdbx_description
1 polymer ?
#
loop_
_entity_poly.entity_id
_entity_poly.type
_entity_poly.pdbx_seq_one_letter_code
_entity_poly.pdbx_strand_id
1 'polypeptide(L)'
;MAPDEGLAGLTEYPVNLILTGRRCLVVGGGSVAERKAESLLAAGADVTVISPELTAKLSAWAEQGRIRHVARQYRSGDAVGYLLVLCATDCAAVNEQAAREARQSGALVNVADTPELCDFTLPARLQRGSLSVAVSTGGQSPALARELRNELAGQLGPEYAEYLELAGRLRREWRESCASSDERCRRWDGLKGFDPEVLELLRQGRKEEAEVRFRHGIGCPGTQS
;
A
#
# COMPACT_ATOMS: atom_id res chain seq x y z
N MET A 1 19.93 -17.53 31.37
CA MET A 1 20.51 -17.42 30.02
C MET A 1 20.05 -16.07 29.52
N ALA A 2 20.92 -15.06 29.51
CA ALA A 2 20.59 -13.71 29.04
C ALA A 2 20.29 -13.76 27.53
N PRO A 3 19.32 -12.98 26.99
CA PRO A 3 19.13 -12.92 25.58
C PRO A 3 20.37 -12.29 24.94
N ASP A 4 20.77 -12.89 23.83
CA ASP A 4 21.89 -12.50 23.00
C ASP A 4 21.68 -11.02 22.52
N GLU A 5 22.44 -10.10 23.11
CA GLU A 5 22.37 -8.65 22.84
C GLU A 5 22.96 -8.27 21.46
N GLY A 6 23.22 -9.24 20.58
CA GLY A 6 24.03 -9.06 19.37
C GLY A 6 23.28 -8.80 18.06
N LEU A 7 21.96 -8.98 17.95
CA LEU A 7 21.17 -8.73 16.73
C LEU A 7 19.69 -8.54 17.11
N ALA A 8 19.37 -7.51 17.85
CA ALA A 8 17.99 -7.08 18.01
C ALA A 8 17.50 -6.51 16.66
N GLY A 9 17.10 -7.38 15.74
CA GLY A 9 16.33 -6.99 14.57
C GLY A 9 15.08 -6.26 15.04
N LEU A 10 14.72 -5.16 14.37
CA LEU A 10 13.49 -4.45 14.67
C LEU A 10 12.32 -5.43 14.61
N THR A 11 11.60 -5.59 15.73
CA THR A 11 10.37 -6.38 15.75
C THR A 11 9.28 -5.53 15.11
N GLU A 12 8.91 -5.87 13.87
CA GLU A 12 7.88 -5.16 13.10
C GLU A 12 6.50 -5.76 13.34
N TYR A 13 5.49 -4.90 13.45
CA TYR A 13 4.08 -5.30 13.44
C TYR A 13 3.48 -4.94 12.09
N PRO A 14 3.16 -5.91 11.21
CA PRO A 14 2.64 -5.63 9.87
C PRO A 14 1.20 -5.10 9.93
N VAL A 15 0.99 -3.93 9.32
CA VAL A 15 -0.32 -3.28 9.20
C VAL A 15 -0.52 -2.72 7.80
N ASN A 16 -1.78 -2.62 7.37
CA ASN A 16 -2.17 -1.87 6.18
C ASN A 16 -2.81 -0.53 6.60
N LEU A 17 -2.15 0.58 6.31
CA LEU A 17 -2.68 1.91 6.58
C LEU A 17 -3.64 2.34 5.48
N ILE A 18 -4.81 2.85 5.87
CA ILE A 18 -5.79 3.45 4.97
C ILE A 18 -5.46 4.94 4.86
N LEU A 19 -4.92 5.34 3.71
CA LEU A 19 -4.44 6.70 3.48
C LEU A 19 -5.37 7.56 2.62
N THR A 20 -6.48 7.02 2.13
CA THR A 20 -7.42 7.75 1.29
C THR A 20 -7.87 9.05 1.96
N GLY A 21 -7.55 10.19 1.34
CA GLY A 21 -7.83 11.53 1.87
C GLY A 21 -7.05 11.94 3.11
N ARG A 22 -6.08 11.13 3.57
CA ARG A 22 -5.25 11.45 4.73
C ARG A 22 -4.06 12.30 4.31
N ARG A 23 -3.79 13.34 5.09
CA ARG A 23 -2.68 14.26 4.82
C ARG A 23 -1.35 13.59 5.10
N CYS A 24 -0.47 13.57 4.10
CA CYS A 24 0.88 13.03 4.17
C CYS A 24 1.88 14.08 3.69
N LEU A 25 3.00 14.22 4.40
CA LEU A 25 4.07 15.15 4.07
C LEU A 25 5.29 14.39 3.54
N VAL A 26 5.88 14.90 2.48
CA VAL A 26 7.23 14.51 2.01
C VAL A 26 8.12 15.74 2.10
N VAL A 27 9.21 15.61 2.85
CA VAL A 27 10.25 16.64 2.96
C VAL A 27 11.41 16.24 2.08
N GLY A 28 11.65 17.03 1.02
CA GLY A 28 12.60 16.75 -0.05
C GLY A 28 11.93 16.65 -1.43
N GLY A 29 12.70 16.88 -2.49
CA GLY A 29 12.20 16.94 -3.87
C GLY A 29 13.01 16.08 -4.87
N GLY A 30 13.95 15.26 -4.38
CA GLY A 30 14.78 14.37 -5.18
C GLY A 30 14.11 13.04 -5.54
N SER A 31 14.86 12.12 -6.13
CA SER A 31 14.37 10.83 -6.59
C SER A 31 13.82 9.92 -5.48
N VAL A 32 14.36 10.03 -4.27
CA VAL A 32 13.84 9.29 -3.10
C VAL A 32 12.48 9.83 -2.68
N ALA A 33 12.34 11.16 -2.61
CA ALA A 33 11.08 11.83 -2.31
C ALA A 33 10.02 11.51 -3.36
N GLU A 34 10.38 11.48 -4.65
CA GLU A 34 9.50 11.10 -5.76
C GLU A 34 8.91 9.70 -5.55
N ARG A 35 9.74 8.69 -5.28
CA ARG A 35 9.26 7.31 -5.04
C ARG A 35 8.33 7.21 -3.82
N LYS A 36 8.63 7.98 -2.76
CA LYS A 36 7.79 8.06 -1.57
C LYS A 36 6.44 8.71 -1.89
N ALA A 37 6.44 9.84 -2.58
CA ALA A 37 5.24 10.53 -3.03
C ALA A 37 4.38 9.67 -3.95
N GLU A 38 4.99 8.94 -4.89
CA GLU A 38 4.29 8.00 -5.78
C GLU A 38 3.52 6.93 -5.00
N SER A 39 4.17 6.35 -4.00
CA SER A 39 3.55 5.32 -3.16
C SER A 39 2.37 5.86 -2.34
N LEU A 40 2.47 7.09 -1.84
CA LEU A 40 1.41 7.76 -1.10
C LEU A 40 0.23 8.11 -2.03
N LEU A 41 0.51 8.63 -3.22
CA LEU A 41 -0.52 8.92 -4.24
C LEU A 41 -1.26 7.65 -4.68
N ALA A 42 -0.54 6.55 -4.88
CA ALA A 42 -1.14 5.26 -5.21
C ALA A 42 -2.06 4.72 -4.09
N ALA A 43 -1.82 5.13 -2.85
CA ALA A 43 -2.67 4.81 -1.69
C ALA A 43 -3.81 5.84 -1.46
N GLY A 44 -3.98 6.82 -2.35
CA GLY A 44 -5.04 7.83 -2.27
C GLY A 44 -4.80 8.92 -1.22
N ALA A 45 -3.56 9.12 -0.76
CA ALA A 45 -3.23 10.16 0.20
C ALA A 45 -3.31 11.57 -0.39
N ASP A 46 -3.61 12.56 0.46
CA ASP A 46 -3.41 13.99 0.19
C ASP A 46 -1.95 14.34 0.48
N VAL A 47 -1.17 14.47 -0.60
CA VAL A 47 0.30 14.58 -0.51
C VAL A 47 0.74 16.03 -0.63
N THR A 48 1.49 16.50 0.37
CA THR A 48 2.23 17.76 0.32
C THR A 48 3.73 17.45 0.21
N VAL A 49 4.42 18.17 -0.67
CA VAL A 49 5.89 18.09 -0.82
C VAL A 49 6.48 19.43 -0.48
N ILE A 50 7.43 19.47 0.45
CA ILE A 50 8.21 20.66 0.82
C ILE A 50 9.62 20.50 0.31
N SER A 51 10.01 21.31 -0.68
CA SER A 51 11.36 21.33 -1.25
C SER A 51 11.56 22.62 -2.06
N PRO A 52 12.77 23.21 -2.09
CA PRO A 52 13.08 24.28 -3.03
C PRO A 52 12.96 23.87 -4.49
N GLU A 53 13.39 22.64 -4.79
CA GLU A 53 13.42 22.08 -6.15
C GLU A 53 12.72 20.72 -6.18
N LEU A 54 12.19 20.38 -7.35
CA LEU A 54 11.50 19.11 -7.61
C LEU A 54 12.12 18.40 -8.81
N THR A 55 12.02 17.06 -8.82
CA THR A 55 12.22 16.30 -10.07
C THR A 55 11.16 16.70 -11.10
N ALA A 56 11.43 16.43 -12.38
CA ALA A 56 10.48 16.69 -13.46
C ALA A 56 9.11 15.99 -13.22
N LYS A 57 9.12 14.79 -12.66
CA LYS A 57 7.91 14.03 -12.36
C LYS A 57 7.10 14.64 -11.21
N LEU A 58 7.77 15.05 -10.13
CA LEU A 58 7.11 15.78 -9.03
C LEU A 58 6.54 17.13 -9.49
N SER A 59 7.27 17.87 -10.34
CA SER A 59 6.78 19.12 -10.93
C SER A 59 5.51 18.90 -11.74
N ALA A 60 5.50 17.88 -12.61
CA ALA A 60 4.32 17.52 -13.38
C ALA A 60 3.12 17.16 -12.49
N TRP A 61 3.35 16.44 -11.38
CA TRP A 61 2.26 16.14 -10.43
C TRP A 61 1.77 17.37 -9.69
N ALA A 62 2.63 18.33 -9.39
CA ALA A 62 2.22 19.60 -8.78
C ALA A 62 1.37 20.45 -9.76
N GLU A 63 1.79 20.55 -11.02
CA GLU A 63 1.05 21.23 -12.09
C GLU A 63 -0.34 20.59 -12.34
N GLN A 64 -0.43 19.26 -12.25
CA GLN A 64 -1.68 18.50 -12.36
C GLN A 64 -2.57 18.59 -11.11
N GLY A 65 -2.12 19.25 -10.04
CA GLY A 65 -2.85 19.32 -8.78
C GLY A 65 -2.89 17.99 -8.00
N ARG A 66 -2.05 17.01 -8.37
CA ARG A 66 -1.98 15.70 -7.70
C ARG A 66 -1.23 15.75 -6.38
N ILE A 67 -0.30 16.69 -6.24
CA ILE A 67 0.40 17.01 -5.00
C ILE A 67 0.32 18.51 -4.74
N ARG A 68 0.38 18.88 -3.47
CA ARG A 68 0.62 20.27 -3.07
C ARG A 68 2.12 20.50 -2.93
N HIS A 69 2.69 21.39 -3.72
CA HIS A 69 4.10 21.79 -3.59
C HIS A 69 4.26 23.08 -2.80
N VAL A 70 5.19 23.07 -1.86
CA VAL A 70 5.64 24.25 -1.11
C VAL A 70 7.09 24.51 -1.47
N ALA A 71 7.30 25.47 -2.39
CA ALA A 71 8.60 25.76 -3.03
C ALA A 71 9.56 26.51 -2.09
N ARG A 72 10.02 25.87 -1.02
CA ARG A 72 11.01 26.38 -0.06
C ARG A 72 11.60 25.24 0.76
N GLN A 73 12.62 25.55 1.52
CA GLN A 73 13.15 24.66 2.56
C GLN A 73 12.12 24.44 3.67
N TYR A 74 12.23 23.29 4.35
CA TYR A 74 11.48 22.97 5.55
C TYR A 74 11.67 24.03 6.64
N ARG A 75 10.60 24.30 7.37
CA ARG A 75 10.61 25.22 8.54
C ARG A 75 9.93 24.55 9.73
N SER A 76 10.31 24.98 10.92
CA SER A 76 9.65 24.54 12.14
C SER A 76 8.13 24.74 12.07
N GLY A 77 7.39 23.71 12.47
CA GLY A 77 5.93 23.67 12.42
C GLY A 77 5.34 23.09 11.13
N ASP A 78 6.12 22.89 10.07
CA ASP A 78 5.62 22.36 8.79
C ASP A 78 5.09 20.92 8.89
N ALA A 79 5.56 20.14 9.87
CA ALA A 79 5.13 18.74 10.06
C ALA A 79 3.80 18.60 10.82
N VAL A 80 3.21 19.68 11.30
CA VAL A 80 2.01 19.62 12.13
C VAL A 80 0.74 19.26 11.32
N GLY A 81 -0.04 18.32 11.84
CA GLY A 81 -1.34 17.95 11.28
C GLY A 81 -1.28 16.97 10.10
N TYR A 82 -0.16 16.29 9.90
CA TYR A 82 -0.02 15.17 8.98
C TYR A 82 -0.13 13.84 9.73
N LEU A 83 -0.62 12.81 9.04
CA LEU A 83 -0.62 11.44 9.55
C LEU A 83 0.74 10.78 9.38
N LEU A 84 1.34 10.94 8.19
CA LEU A 84 2.66 10.44 7.86
C LEU A 84 3.58 11.59 7.45
N VAL A 85 4.82 11.53 7.89
CA VAL A 85 5.90 12.43 7.46
C VAL A 85 7.07 11.59 6.97
N LEU A 86 7.42 11.77 5.70
CA LEU A 86 8.52 11.06 5.05
C LEU A 86 9.64 12.06 4.74
N CYS A 87 10.78 11.91 5.41
CA CYS A 87 11.95 12.77 5.22
C CYS A 87 12.91 12.13 4.22
N ALA A 88 13.28 12.86 3.19
CA ALA A 88 14.14 12.43 2.11
C ALA A 88 14.96 13.59 1.52
N THR A 89 15.58 14.37 2.41
CA THR A 89 16.52 15.43 2.03
C THR A 89 17.96 14.97 2.27
N ASP A 90 18.93 15.60 1.60
CA ASP A 90 20.36 15.36 1.81
C ASP A 90 20.90 16.04 3.10
N CYS A 91 20.06 16.79 3.81
CA CYS A 91 20.44 17.47 5.04
C CYS A 91 19.93 16.71 6.27
N ALA A 92 20.81 15.99 6.95
CA ALA A 92 20.49 15.21 8.16
C ALA A 92 19.79 16.06 9.23
N ALA A 93 20.27 17.29 9.47
CA ALA A 93 19.68 18.19 10.48
C ALA A 93 18.21 18.56 10.17
N VAL A 94 17.87 18.73 8.90
CA VAL A 94 16.48 18.97 8.47
C VAL A 94 15.62 17.72 8.68
N ASN A 95 16.15 16.55 8.32
CA ASN A 95 15.45 15.28 8.51
C ASN A 95 15.18 15.00 10.00
N GLU A 96 16.18 15.21 10.87
CA GLU A 96 16.04 15.05 12.32
C GLU A 96 15.05 16.04 12.94
N GLN A 97 15.10 17.30 12.51
CA GLN A 97 14.17 18.33 12.97
C GLN A 97 12.73 17.96 12.58
N ALA A 98 12.50 17.64 11.29
CA ALA A 98 11.18 17.27 10.78
C ALA A 98 10.64 16.01 11.48
N ALA A 99 11.48 14.99 11.70
CA ALA A 99 11.12 13.78 12.41
C ALA A 99 10.70 14.04 13.86
N ARG A 100 11.46 14.84 14.59
CA ARG A 100 11.15 15.22 15.98
C ARG A 100 9.82 15.98 16.08
N GLU A 101 9.62 16.99 15.24
CA GLU A 101 8.40 17.80 15.22
C GLU A 101 7.16 16.98 14.80
N ALA A 102 7.31 16.10 13.81
CA ALA A 102 6.28 15.18 13.38
C ALA A 102 5.80 14.27 14.51
N ARG A 103 6.74 13.63 15.24
CA ARG A 103 6.40 12.79 16.40
C ARG A 103 5.71 13.56 17.51
N GLN A 104 6.17 14.78 17.80
CA GLN A 104 5.53 15.64 18.79
C GLN A 104 4.08 16.00 18.43
N SER A 105 3.76 16.04 17.14
CA SER A 105 2.40 16.25 16.63
C SER A 105 1.58 14.97 16.45
N GLY A 106 2.13 13.81 16.80
CA GLY A 106 1.45 12.50 16.70
C GLY A 106 1.49 11.86 15.30
N ALA A 107 2.33 12.37 14.40
CA ALA A 107 2.54 11.77 13.09
C ALA A 107 3.52 10.58 13.17
N LEU A 108 3.34 9.58 12.30
CA LEU A 108 4.33 8.53 12.09
C LEU A 108 5.39 8.99 11.10
N VAL A 109 6.64 8.66 11.37
CA VAL A 109 7.80 9.17 10.64
C VAL A 109 8.56 8.04 9.94
N ASN A 110 9.01 8.33 8.73
CA ASN A 110 10.01 7.54 8.03
C ASN A 110 11.09 8.47 7.46
N VAL A 111 12.33 8.24 7.85
CA VAL A 111 13.50 8.98 7.38
C VAL A 111 14.31 8.08 6.46
N ALA A 112 14.66 8.58 5.28
CA ALA A 112 15.49 7.84 4.35
C ALA A 112 16.88 7.59 4.96
N ASP A 113 17.36 6.36 4.81
CA ASP A 113 18.69 5.92 5.22
C ASP A 113 19.05 6.13 6.72
N THR A 114 18.01 6.34 7.57
CA THR A 114 18.20 6.55 9.00
C THR A 114 17.12 5.76 9.79
N PRO A 115 17.28 4.43 9.91
CA PRO A 115 16.29 3.56 10.56
C PRO A 115 15.95 3.96 12.00
N GLU A 116 16.92 4.51 12.74
CA GLU A 116 16.78 4.93 14.15
C GLU A 116 15.75 6.07 14.30
N LEU A 117 15.53 6.82 13.25
CA LEU A 117 14.54 7.89 13.19
C LEU A 117 13.21 7.44 12.55
N CYS A 118 12.99 6.16 12.35
CA CYS A 118 11.77 5.65 11.74
C CYS A 118 10.83 5.05 12.78
N ASP A 119 9.52 5.34 12.65
CA ASP A 119 8.45 4.68 13.40
C ASP A 119 7.87 3.51 12.60
N PHE A 120 8.14 3.45 11.28
CA PHE A 120 7.74 2.37 10.39
C PHE A 120 8.73 2.22 9.23
N THR A 121 8.75 1.04 8.65
CA THR A 121 9.53 0.71 7.44
C THR A 121 8.62 0.63 6.21
N LEU A 122 9.22 0.73 5.03
CA LEU A 122 8.53 0.54 3.76
C LEU A 122 9.02 -0.78 3.14
N PRO A 123 8.23 -1.86 3.22
CA PRO A 123 8.61 -3.17 2.70
C PRO A 123 8.69 -3.20 1.17
N ALA A 124 9.33 -4.22 0.61
CA ALA A 124 9.21 -4.53 -0.81
C ALA A 124 7.76 -4.96 -1.11
N ARG A 125 7.07 -4.23 -2.02
CA ARG A 125 5.64 -4.40 -2.26
C ARG A 125 5.36 -4.87 -3.68
N LEU A 126 4.45 -5.85 -3.81
CA LEU A 126 3.77 -6.24 -5.03
C LEU A 126 2.30 -5.81 -4.95
N GLN A 127 1.80 -5.20 -6.01
CA GLN A 127 0.39 -4.81 -6.12
C GLN A 127 -0.23 -5.40 -7.38
N ARG A 128 -1.43 -6.00 -7.24
CA ARG A 128 -2.28 -6.49 -8.34
C ARG A 128 -3.73 -6.08 -8.05
N GLY A 129 -4.16 -4.94 -8.57
CA GLY A 129 -5.44 -4.35 -8.17
C GLY A 129 -5.51 -4.16 -6.66
N SER A 130 -6.49 -4.77 -6.00
CA SER A 130 -6.65 -4.74 -4.54
C SER A 130 -5.76 -5.73 -3.78
N LEU A 131 -5.11 -6.71 -4.47
CA LEU A 131 -4.13 -7.58 -3.84
C LEU A 131 -2.86 -6.79 -3.53
N SER A 132 -2.43 -6.84 -2.29
CA SER A 132 -1.15 -6.28 -1.84
C SER A 132 -0.35 -7.35 -1.10
N VAL A 133 0.90 -7.55 -1.51
CA VAL A 133 1.85 -8.43 -0.82
C VAL A 133 3.04 -7.57 -0.41
N ALA A 134 3.37 -7.62 0.87
CA ALA A 134 4.49 -6.89 1.45
C ALA A 134 5.52 -7.89 1.99
N VAL A 135 6.79 -7.71 1.63
CA VAL A 135 7.90 -8.55 2.06
C VAL A 135 8.87 -7.69 2.85
N SER A 136 9.00 -7.96 4.15
CA SER A 136 9.99 -7.34 5.03
C SER A 136 10.97 -8.38 5.52
N THR A 137 12.20 -7.96 5.75
CA THR A 137 13.25 -8.75 6.41
C THR A 137 13.73 -8.06 7.69
N GLY A 138 12.92 -7.16 8.27
CA GLY A 138 13.30 -6.35 9.43
C GLY A 138 14.53 -5.47 9.17
N GLY A 139 14.73 -5.04 7.93
CA GLY A 139 15.91 -4.26 7.54
C GLY A 139 17.19 -5.09 7.29
N GLN A 140 17.19 -6.39 7.61
CA GLN A 140 18.41 -7.22 7.53
C GLN A 140 18.88 -7.48 6.10
N SER A 141 17.95 -7.64 5.14
CA SER A 141 18.31 -7.87 3.73
C SER A 141 17.31 -7.27 2.76
N PRO A 142 17.44 -5.97 2.44
CA PRO A 142 16.59 -5.33 1.43
C PRO A 142 16.70 -5.98 0.04
N ALA A 143 17.85 -6.61 -0.25
CA ALA A 143 18.06 -7.35 -1.50
C ALA A 143 17.20 -8.60 -1.55
N LEU A 144 17.22 -9.43 -0.49
CA LEU A 144 16.38 -10.64 -0.38
C LEU A 144 14.88 -10.28 -0.41
N ALA A 145 14.47 -9.24 0.29
CA ALA A 145 13.07 -8.79 0.25
C ALA A 145 12.62 -8.45 -1.17
N ARG A 146 13.48 -7.80 -1.97
CA ARG A 146 13.21 -7.49 -3.38
C ARG A 146 13.17 -8.73 -4.26
N GLU A 147 14.08 -9.68 -4.02
CA GLU A 147 14.14 -10.94 -4.77
C GLU A 147 12.88 -11.77 -4.54
N LEU A 148 12.51 -12.00 -3.28
CA LEU A 148 11.28 -12.70 -2.92
C LEU A 148 10.03 -12.01 -3.49
N ARG A 149 9.97 -10.69 -3.46
CA ARG A 149 8.88 -9.94 -4.09
C ARG A 149 8.85 -10.18 -5.61
N ASN A 150 9.99 -10.24 -6.29
CA ASN A 150 10.07 -10.51 -7.73
C ASN A 150 9.63 -11.96 -8.05
N GLU A 151 10.03 -12.93 -7.24
CA GLU A 151 9.59 -14.31 -7.36
C GLU A 151 8.07 -14.42 -7.24
N LEU A 152 7.49 -13.81 -6.20
CA LEU A 152 6.05 -13.73 -6.02
C LEU A 152 5.35 -13.00 -7.17
N ALA A 153 5.98 -11.99 -7.76
CA ALA A 153 5.44 -11.28 -8.93
C ALA A 153 5.34 -12.16 -10.18
N GLY A 154 6.20 -13.17 -10.29
CA GLY A 154 6.13 -14.19 -11.35
C GLY A 154 4.99 -15.20 -11.14
N GLN A 155 4.64 -15.47 -9.89
CA GLN A 155 3.56 -16.41 -9.53
C GLN A 155 2.19 -15.73 -9.50
N LEU A 156 2.14 -14.46 -9.09
CA LEU A 156 0.93 -13.66 -8.94
C LEU A 156 0.81 -12.67 -10.11
N GLY A 157 0.23 -13.12 -11.20
CA GLY A 157 0.03 -12.35 -12.42
C GLY A 157 -1.09 -11.30 -12.34
N PRO A 158 -1.35 -10.56 -13.42
CA PRO A 158 -2.40 -9.52 -13.46
C PRO A 158 -3.82 -10.08 -13.27
N GLU A 159 -4.05 -11.35 -13.59
CA GLU A 159 -5.34 -12.03 -13.42
C GLU A 159 -5.85 -12.04 -11.98
N TYR A 160 -4.96 -11.93 -11.00
CA TYR A 160 -5.37 -11.78 -9.59
C TYR A 160 -6.12 -10.48 -9.31
N ALA A 161 -5.81 -9.41 -10.04
CA ALA A 161 -6.58 -8.18 -9.94
C ALA A 161 -8.01 -8.39 -10.44
N GLU A 162 -8.18 -9.01 -11.61
CA GLU A 162 -9.48 -9.32 -12.20
C GLU A 162 -10.28 -10.29 -11.33
N TYR A 163 -9.63 -11.30 -10.76
CA TYR A 163 -10.25 -12.25 -9.84
C TYR A 163 -10.85 -11.52 -8.61
N LEU A 164 -10.09 -10.60 -8.00
CA LEU A 164 -10.54 -9.87 -6.83
C LEU A 164 -11.62 -8.83 -7.15
N GLU A 165 -11.58 -8.21 -8.33
CA GLU A 165 -12.66 -7.33 -8.80
C GLU A 165 -13.96 -8.11 -8.98
N LEU A 166 -13.90 -9.29 -9.64
CA LEU A 166 -15.02 -10.19 -9.80
C LEU A 166 -15.58 -10.64 -8.44
N ALA A 167 -14.73 -11.15 -7.58
CA ALA A 167 -15.11 -11.59 -6.23
C ALA A 167 -15.76 -10.46 -5.42
N GLY A 168 -15.18 -9.26 -5.45
CA GLY A 168 -15.71 -8.09 -4.75
C GLY A 168 -17.05 -7.62 -5.30
N ARG A 169 -17.25 -7.65 -6.63
CA ARG A 169 -18.51 -7.33 -7.27
C ARG A 169 -19.61 -8.32 -6.88
N LEU A 170 -19.35 -9.60 -7.04
CA LEU A 170 -20.30 -10.66 -6.69
C LEU A 170 -20.63 -10.66 -5.20
N ARG A 171 -19.66 -10.35 -4.34
CA ARG A 171 -19.89 -10.18 -2.91
C ARG A 171 -20.86 -9.05 -2.59
N ARG A 172 -20.78 -7.92 -3.30
CA ARG A 172 -21.71 -6.79 -3.10
C ARG A 172 -23.12 -7.15 -3.57
N GLU A 173 -23.26 -7.62 -4.82
CA GLU A 173 -24.53 -8.07 -5.39
C GLU A 173 -25.25 -9.03 -4.44
N TRP A 174 -24.49 -9.89 -3.87
CA TRP A 174 -24.99 -10.92 -2.97
C TRP A 174 -25.42 -10.41 -1.61
N ARG A 175 -24.65 -9.49 -1.03
CA ARG A 175 -25.07 -8.82 0.22
C ARG A 175 -26.38 -8.06 0.08
N GLU A 176 -26.66 -7.54 -1.10
CA GLU A 176 -27.89 -6.82 -1.42
C GLU A 176 -29.09 -7.77 -1.65
N SER A 177 -28.84 -8.98 -2.13
CA SER A 177 -29.89 -9.97 -2.44
C SER A 177 -30.27 -10.89 -1.27
N CYS A 178 -29.44 -10.97 -0.21
CA CYS A 178 -29.72 -11.86 0.94
C CYS A 178 -30.60 -11.20 1.99
N ALA A 179 -31.72 -11.86 2.34
CA ALA A 179 -32.70 -11.35 3.30
C ALA A 179 -32.25 -11.44 4.77
N SER A 180 -31.30 -12.33 5.12
CA SER A 180 -30.86 -12.52 6.50
C SER A 180 -29.35 -12.63 6.67
N SER A 181 -28.85 -12.34 7.90
CA SER A 181 -27.44 -12.47 8.25
C SER A 181 -26.97 -13.93 8.24
N ASP A 182 -27.82 -14.84 8.66
CA ASP A 182 -27.50 -16.29 8.76
C ASP A 182 -27.39 -16.95 7.39
N GLU A 183 -28.19 -16.52 6.43
CA GLU A 183 -28.08 -16.95 5.06
C GLU A 183 -26.78 -16.41 4.42
N ARG A 184 -26.41 -15.18 4.71
CA ARG A 184 -25.12 -14.58 4.30
C ARG A 184 -23.93 -15.37 4.82
N CYS A 185 -23.95 -15.78 6.10
CA CYS A 185 -22.85 -16.56 6.68
C CYS A 185 -22.74 -17.96 6.08
N ARG A 186 -23.86 -18.71 5.96
CA ARG A 186 -23.84 -20.08 5.45
C ARG A 186 -23.35 -20.18 4.01
N ARG A 187 -23.73 -19.24 3.18
CA ARG A 187 -23.32 -19.22 1.78
C ARG A 187 -21.88 -18.67 1.62
N TRP A 188 -21.47 -17.72 2.46
CA TRP A 188 -20.10 -17.24 2.51
C TRP A 188 -19.10 -18.33 2.90
N ASP A 189 -19.51 -19.28 3.75
CA ASP A 189 -18.74 -20.47 4.06
C ASP A 189 -18.54 -21.39 2.83
N GLY A 190 -19.41 -21.31 1.85
CA GLY A 190 -19.24 -21.95 0.53
C GLY A 190 -18.15 -21.29 -0.35
N LEU A 191 -17.83 -20.02 -0.11
CA LEU A 191 -16.71 -19.30 -0.73
C LEU A 191 -15.35 -19.61 -0.07
N LYS A 192 -15.27 -20.67 0.71
CA LYS A 192 -14.04 -21.10 1.41
C LYS A 192 -12.94 -21.53 0.46
N GLY A 193 -12.73 -20.81 -0.62
CA GLY A 193 -11.63 -21.19 -1.47
C GLY A 193 -11.43 -20.29 -2.67
N PHE A 194 -10.21 -20.10 -2.93
CA PHE A 194 -9.65 -19.73 -4.20
C PHE A 194 -10.03 -20.82 -5.21
N ASP A 195 -10.74 -20.47 -6.29
CA ASP A 195 -11.02 -21.38 -7.41
C ASP A 195 -9.94 -21.21 -8.50
N PRO A 196 -9.00 -22.17 -8.62
CA PRO A 196 -7.93 -22.10 -9.60
C PRO A 196 -8.43 -22.12 -11.05
N GLU A 197 -9.60 -22.72 -11.32
CA GLU A 197 -10.17 -22.75 -12.67
C GLU A 197 -10.69 -21.37 -13.09
N VAL A 198 -11.28 -20.62 -12.16
CA VAL A 198 -11.66 -19.22 -12.41
C VAL A 198 -10.41 -18.38 -12.76
N LEU A 199 -9.33 -18.58 -12.02
CA LEU A 199 -8.08 -17.86 -12.29
C LEU A 199 -7.52 -18.23 -13.68
N GLU A 200 -7.56 -19.50 -14.05
CA GLU A 200 -7.09 -19.97 -15.36
C GLU A 200 -7.95 -19.39 -16.51
N LEU A 201 -9.27 -19.35 -16.35
CA LEU A 201 -10.16 -18.70 -17.30
C LEU A 201 -9.82 -17.21 -17.48
N LEU A 202 -9.52 -16.50 -16.38
CA LEU A 202 -9.10 -15.10 -16.45
C LEU A 202 -7.74 -14.93 -17.14
N ARG A 203 -6.78 -15.85 -16.93
CA ARG A 203 -5.51 -15.86 -17.66
C ARG A 203 -5.70 -15.99 -19.18
N GLN A 204 -6.72 -16.75 -19.58
CA GLN A 204 -7.09 -16.93 -20.97
C GLN A 204 -7.95 -15.80 -21.54
N GLY A 205 -8.29 -14.77 -20.74
CA GLY A 205 -9.18 -13.68 -21.14
C GLY A 205 -10.66 -14.04 -21.23
N ARG A 206 -11.06 -15.23 -20.77
CA ARG A 206 -12.42 -15.78 -20.81
C ARG A 206 -13.26 -15.29 -19.62
N LYS A 207 -13.48 -13.97 -19.56
CA LYS A 207 -14.07 -13.29 -18.38
C LYS A 207 -15.51 -13.74 -18.09
N GLU A 208 -16.32 -13.92 -19.12
CA GLU A 208 -17.72 -14.34 -18.97
C GLU A 208 -17.82 -15.75 -18.38
N GLU A 209 -17.01 -16.68 -18.87
CA GLU A 209 -16.96 -18.04 -18.35
C GLU A 209 -16.41 -18.12 -16.93
N ALA A 210 -15.42 -17.29 -16.63
CA ALA A 210 -14.90 -17.13 -15.28
C ALA A 210 -15.99 -16.64 -14.31
N GLU A 211 -16.82 -15.69 -14.72
CA GLU A 211 -17.92 -15.20 -13.90
C GLU A 211 -19.00 -16.28 -13.71
N VAL A 212 -19.41 -16.99 -14.76
CA VAL A 212 -20.38 -18.09 -14.65
C VAL A 212 -19.87 -19.16 -13.69
N ARG A 213 -18.61 -19.55 -13.84
CA ARG A 213 -17.97 -20.53 -12.97
C ARG A 213 -17.94 -20.07 -11.51
N PHE A 214 -17.55 -18.81 -11.29
CA PHE A 214 -17.49 -18.24 -9.95
C PHE A 214 -18.88 -18.20 -9.30
N ARG A 215 -19.92 -17.78 -10.04
CA ARG A 215 -21.32 -17.79 -9.55
C ARG A 215 -21.81 -19.19 -9.17
N HIS A 216 -21.46 -20.22 -9.94
CA HIS A 216 -21.78 -21.61 -9.61
C HIS A 216 -21.09 -22.06 -8.31
N GLY A 217 -19.81 -21.74 -8.13
CA GLY A 217 -19.04 -22.10 -6.93
C GLY A 217 -19.60 -21.49 -5.64
N ILE A 218 -20.24 -20.31 -5.73
CA ILE A 218 -20.87 -19.63 -4.59
C ILE A 218 -22.36 -19.96 -4.39
N GLY A 219 -22.91 -20.88 -5.19
CA GLY A 219 -24.32 -21.27 -5.07
C GLY A 219 -25.30 -20.15 -5.41
N CYS A 220 -24.90 -19.17 -6.23
CA CYS A 220 -25.82 -18.23 -6.84
C CYS A 220 -26.64 -18.96 -7.91
N PRO A 221 -27.99 -18.92 -7.90
CA PRO A 221 -28.77 -19.41 -9.01
C PRO A 221 -28.39 -18.61 -10.25
N GLY A 222 -27.78 -19.31 -11.21
CA GLY A 222 -27.50 -18.73 -12.51
C GLY A 222 -28.81 -18.23 -13.11
N THR A 223 -28.77 -17.07 -13.73
CA THR A 223 -29.79 -16.67 -14.71
C THR A 223 -29.87 -17.76 -15.75
N GLN A 224 -30.87 -18.61 -15.63
CA GLN A 224 -31.29 -19.47 -16.74
C GLN A 224 -31.82 -18.53 -17.83
N SER A 225 -31.08 -18.42 -18.94
CA SER A 225 -31.59 -17.91 -20.21
C SER A 225 -32.30 -19.02 -20.97
#